data_61a2489c5a63073eb60ebd741191e20e
#
_entry.id   61a2489c5a63073eb60ebd741191e20e
#
_cell.length_a   1.000
_cell.length_b   1.000
_cell.length_c   1.000
_cell.angle_alpha   90.00
_cell.angle_beta   90.00
_cell.angle_gamma   90.00
#
_symmetry.space_group_name_H-M   'P 1'
#
loop_
_entity.id
_entity.type
_entity.pdbx_description
1 polymer ?
#
loop_
_entity_poly.entity_id
_entity_poly.type
_entity_poly.pdbx_seq_one_letter_code
_entity_poly.pdbx_strand_id
1 'polypeptide(L)'
;MTGSGAAAWERISSRKNGAVLRLRRLGADPAFRRELGETVLDGEKLLREALASGCRVTELLAGEKRLPESTSPGARLFCAPEELVSYASPVKNSPGPVFTVAMERRPDTERLKNAIVLETVQDPGNIGTVLRTAKALGIDGVILTGSCADIYSPKAVRSSMGAIFRQRVIYARLGQLRQLAEGNGLKLYAAALSDRAEDIRRLDLKGAMVCVGSEGQGLSRELTELCDGEVIIPMEPGSESLNAAVAAAIIMWEMAR
;
A
#
# COMPACT_ATOMS: atom_id res chain seq x y z
N MET A 1 38.34 16.14 -0.50
CA MET A 1 38.57 14.78 -1.02
C MET A 1 37.90 13.79 -0.07
N THR A 2 36.64 13.50 -0.27
CA THR A 2 35.91 12.48 0.50
C THR A 2 35.68 11.32 -0.45
N GLY A 3 36.48 10.26 -0.27
CA GLY A 3 36.38 9.03 -1.03
C GLY A 3 35.00 8.38 -0.79
N SER A 4 34.15 8.42 -1.81
CA SER A 4 32.98 7.55 -1.91
C SER A 4 33.49 6.12 -2.02
N GLY A 5 33.57 5.40 -0.89
CA GLY A 5 33.81 3.97 -0.90
C GLY A 5 32.67 3.32 -1.68
N ALA A 6 32.93 2.87 -2.89
CA ALA A 6 31.99 2.07 -3.65
C ALA A 6 31.59 0.88 -2.76
N ALA A 7 30.32 0.76 -2.41
CA ALA A 7 29.85 -0.35 -1.60
C ALA A 7 30.18 -1.66 -2.32
N ALA A 8 30.91 -2.55 -1.66
CA ALA A 8 31.39 -3.78 -2.27
C ALA A 8 30.22 -4.76 -2.42
N TRP A 9 30.04 -5.29 -3.63
CA TRP A 9 29.09 -6.35 -3.92
C TRP A 9 29.65 -7.70 -3.50
N GLU A 10 28.93 -8.37 -2.60
CA GLU A 10 29.23 -9.75 -2.22
C GLU A 10 28.66 -10.72 -3.26
N ARG A 11 29.49 -11.60 -3.80
CA ARG A 11 29.05 -12.62 -4.76
C ARG A 11 28.49 -13.83 -4.03
N ILE A 12 27.24 -14.20 -4.37
CA ILE A 12 26.57 -15.38 -3.83
C ILE A 12 26.10 -16.32 -4.95
N SER A 13 26.18 -17.63 -4.72
CA SER A 13 25.84 -18.63 -5.74
C SER A 13 24.92 -19.75 -5.25
N SER A 14 24.59 -19.77 -3.96
CA SER A 14 23.83 -20.86 -3.37
C SER A 14 22.40 -20.45 -3.00
N ARG A 15 21.42 -21.27 -3.33
CA ARG A 15 20.03 -21.13 -2.85
C ARG A 15 19.91 -21.26 -1.33
N LYS A 16 20.91 -21.85 -0.65
CA LYS A 16 20.98 -21.99 0.80
C LYS A 16 21.61 -20.76 1.47
N ASN A 17 22.07 -19.77 0.72
CA ASN A 17 22.63 -18.54 1.30
C ASN A 17 21.56 -17.84 2.15
N GLY A 18 21.97 -17.32 3.33
CA GLY A 18 21.07 -16.69 4.29
C GLY A 18 20.30 -15.50 3.73
N ALA A 19 20.93 -14.68 2.87
CA ALA A 19 20.27 -13.56 2.21
C ALA A 19 19.14 -14.04 1.28
N VAL A 20 19.38 -15.07 0.46
CA VAL A 20 18.38 -15.64 -0.45
C VAL A 20 17.19 -16.21 0.33
N LEU A 21 17.46 -16.97 1.40
CA LEU A 21 16.39 -17.55 2.23
C LEU A 21 15.58 -16.47 2.92
N ARG A 22 16.23 -15.41 3.40
CA ARG A 22 15.58 -14.26 4.02
C ARG A 22 14.66 -13.51 3.05
N LEU A 23 15.13 -13.19 1.84
CA LEU A 23 14.33 -12.55 0.80
C LEU A 23 13.08 -13.37 0.45
N ARG A 24 13.24 -14.67 0.29
CA ARG A 24 12.11 -15.57 0.04
C ARG A 24 11.10 -15.59 1.19
N ARG A 25 11.59 -15.65 2.43
CA ARG A 25 10.72 -15.65 3.60
C ARG A 25 9.96 -14.35 3.74
N LEU A 26 10.59 -13.20 3.49
CA LEU A 26 9.92 -11.90 3.44
C LEU A 26 8.82 -11.86 2.37
N GLY A 27 9.03 -12.52 1.23
CA GLY A 27 8.00 -12.62 0.19
C GLY A 27 6.77 -13.44 0.59
N ALA A 28 6.97 -14.48 1.40
CA ALA A 28 5.94 -15.47 1.72
C ALA A 28 5.25 -15.26 3.08
N ASP A 29 5.97 -14.71 4.08
CA ASP A 29 5.57 -14.71 5.49
C ASP A 29 5.24 -13.29 6.00
N PRO A 30 3.94 -12.94 6.15
CA PRO A 30 3.54 -11.63 6.69
C PRO A 30 3.98 -11.39 8.15
N ALA A 31 4.06 -12.46 8.96
CA ALA A 31 4.51 -12.33 10.35
C ALA A 31 6.00 -11.96 10.39
N PHE A 32 6.80 -12.59 9.54
CA PHE A 32 8.22 -12.30 9.43
C PHE A 32 8.50 -10.86 8.92
N ARG A 33 7.67 -10.35 7.98
CA ARG A 33 7.75 -8.94 7.58
C ARG A 33 7.52 -7.99 8.74
N ARG A 34 6.48 -8.26 9.56
CA ARG A 34 6.16 -7.43 10.73
C ARG A 34 7.23 -7.51 11.82
N GLU A 35 7.77 -8.70 12.06
CA GLU A 35 8.85 -8.94 13.02
C GLU A 35 10.11 -8.13 12.68
N LEU A 36 10.52 -8.17 11.43
CA LEU A 36 11.70 -7.45 10.96
C LEU A 36 11.44 -5.97 10.66
N GLY A 37 10.18 -5.54 10.51
CA GLY A 37 9.85 -4.22 10.03
C GLY A 37 10.35 -3.97 8.60
N GLU A 38 10.34 -4.99 7.74
CA GLU A 38 10.83 -4.92 6.37
C GLU A 38 9.92 -5.65 5.39
N THR A 39 9.95 -5.20 4.13
CA THR A 39 9.31 -5.90 3.02
C THR A 39 10.28 -6.13 1.88
N VAL A 40 10.00 -7.16 1.05
CA VAL A 40 10.76 -7.48 -0.14
C VAL A 40 10.02 -7.00 -1.39
N LEU A 41 10.79 -6.46 -2.30
CA LEU A 41 10.36 -5.81 -3.53
C LEU A 41 11.17 -6.33 -4.70
N ASP A 42 10.66 -6.11 -5.91
CA ASP A 42 11.30 -6.61 -7.12
C ASP A 42 11.16 -5.60 -8.26
N GLY A 43 12.26 -5.40 -8.98
CA GLY A 43 12.30 -4.66 -10.23
C GLY A 43 12.93 -3.28 -10.12
N GLU A 44 13.67 -2.92 -11.16
CA GLU A 44 14.44 -1.68 -11.30
C GLU A 44 13.59 -0.42 -11.11
N LYS A 45 12.37 -0.42 -11.69
CA LYS A 45 11.46 0.72 -11.57
C LYS A 45 11.06 0.96 -10.11
N LEU A 46 10.70 -0.10 -9.37
CA LEU A 46 10.33 -0.01 -7.97
C LEU A 46 11.52 0.39 -7.08
N LEU A 47 12.73 -0.06 -7.40
CA LEU A 47 13.94 0.37 -6.69
C LEU A 47 14.15 1.87 -6.85
N ARG A 48 14.07 2.40 -8.08
CA ARG A 48 14.19 3.84 -8.33
C ARG A 48 13.12 4.66 -7.61
N GLU A 49 11.88 4.19 -7.61
CA GLU A 49 10.76 4.84 -6.89
C GLU A 49 10.99 4.83 -5.36
N ALA A 50 11.47 3.73 -4.79
CA ALA A 50 11.78 3.63 -3.38
C ALA A 50 12.90 4.61 -2.98
N LEU A 51 14.01 4.64 -3.74
CA LEU A 51 15.13 5.55 -3.51
C LEU A 51 14.70 7.01 -3.65
N ALA A 52 13.96 7.35 -4.71
CA ALA A 52 13.45 8.71 -4.94
C ALA A 52 12.46 9.16 -3.85
N SER A 53 11.80 8.22 -3.18
CA SER A 53 10.89 8.49 -2.05
C SER A 53 11.61 8.54 -0.69
N GLY A 54 12.93 8.39 -0.67
CA GLY A 54 13.74 8.40 0.54
C GLY A 54 13.58 7.14 1.40
N CYS A 55 13.09 6.04 0.82
CA CYS A 55 12.99 4.77 1.55
C CYS A 55 14.38 4.20 1.83
N ARG A 56 14.58 3.68 3.04
CA ARG A 56 15.80 3.00 3.42
C ARG A 56 15.80 1.58 2.84
N VAL A 57 16.58 1.38 1.76
CA VAL A 57 16.86 0.05 1.23
C VAL A 57 17.91 -0.61 2.13
N THR A 58 17.60 -1.80 2.66
CA THR A 58 18.44 -2.48 3.64
C THR A 58 19.27 -3.60 3.03
N GLU A 59 18.76 -4.21 1.96
CA GLU A 59 19.44 -5.29 1.25
C GLU A 59 19.06 -5.27 -0.23
N LEU A 60 19.98 -5.62 -1.11
CA LEU A 60 19.77 -5.65 -2.55
C LEU A 60 20.52 -6.82 -3.19
N LEU A 61 19.80 -7.63 -3.95
CA LEU A 61 20.31 -8.74 -4.74
C LEU A 61 20.07 -8.47 -6.22
N ALA A 62 21.13 -8.42 -7.01
CA ALA A 62 21.06 -8.16 -8.45
C ALA A 62 21.80 -9.21 -9.28
N GLY A 63 21.44 -9.32 -10.55
CA GLY A 63 22.18 -10.13 -11.51
C GLY A 63 23.55 -9.53 -11.80
N GLU A 64 24.57 -10.37 -11.95
CA GLU A 64 25.95 -9.93 -12.20
C GLU A 64 26.07 -9.00 -13.41
N LYS A 65 25.19 -9.15 -14.40
CA LYS A 65 25.19 -8.34 -15.63
C LYS A 65 24.30 -7.11 -15.57
N ARG A 66 23.55 -6.92 -14.46
CA ARG A 66 22.52 -5.88 -14.30
C ARG A 66 22.57 -5.24 -12.92
N LEU A 67 23.75 -4.78 -12.52
CA LEU A 67 23.87 -4.07 -11.26
C LEU A 67 23.21 -2.69 -11.37
N PRO A 68 22.35 -2.31 -10.42
CA PRO A 68 21.75 -0.99 -10.40
C PRO A 68 22.78 0.13 -10.27
N GLU A 69 22.55 1.24 -10.97
CA GLU A 69 23.42 2.43 -10.90
C GLU A 69 23.35 3.12 -9.53
N SER A 70 22.21 3.02 -8.84
CA SER A 70 21.98 3.67 -7.56
C SER A 70 21.65 2.65 -6.48
N THR A 71 22.23 2.85 -5.31
CA THR A 71 22.00 2.04 -4.11
C THR A 71 21.76 2.95 -2.91
N SER A 72 21.26 2.38 -1.81
CA SER A 72 21.08 3.10 -0.56
C SER A 72 22.34 3.02 0.31
N PRO A 73 22.78 4.12 0.93
CA PRO A 73 23.87 4.06 1.89
C PRO A 73 23.61 3.04 2.99
N GLY A 74 24.59 2.17 3.26
CA GLY A 74 24.50 1.13 4.28
C GLY A 74 23.68 -0.10 3.90
N ALA A 75 23.17 -0.20 2.67
CA ALA A 75 22.55 -1.42 2.17
C ALA A 75 23.56 -2.55 1.98
N ARG A 76 23.18 -3.78 2.31
CA ARG A 76 23.95 -4.97 1.96
C ARG A 76 23.73 -5.30 0.48
N LEU A 77 24.82 -5.41 -0.28
CA LEU A 77 24.75 -5.59 -1.73
C LEU A 77 25.23 -6.98 -2.12
N PHE A 78 24.39 -7.74 -2.80
CA PHE A 78 24.68 -9.08 -3.28
C PHE A 78 24.55 -9.17 -4.80
N CYS A 79 25.50 -9.79 -5.46
CA CYS A 79 25.40 -10.14 -6.87
C CYS A 79 25.37 -11.67 -7.05
N ALA A 80 24.56 -12.13 -8.00
CA ALA A 80 24.33 -13.54 -8.23
C ALA A 80 24.00 -13.84 -9.69
N PRO A 81 24.10 -15.14 -10.11
CA PRO A 81 23.53 -15.57 -11.36
C PRO A 81 22.04 -15.25 -11.47
N GLU A 82 21.57 -14.90 -12.67
CA GLU A 82 20.17 -14.48 -12.94
C GLU A 82 19.13 -15.50 -12.42
N GLU A 83 19.44 -16.79 -12.49
CA GLU A 83 18.58 -17.86 -11.97
C GLU A 83 18.38 -17.78 -10.44
N LEU A 84 19.42 -17.38 -9.72
CA LEU A 84 19.36 -17.22 -8.28
C LEU A 84 18.59 -15.96 -7.87
N VAL A 85 18.74 -14.86 -8.63
CA VAL A 85 17.93 -13.64 -8.46
C VAL A 85 16.45 -13.95 -8.68
N SER A 86 16.12 -14.62 -9.79
CA SER A 86 14.75 -15.04 -10.08
C SER A 86 14.19 -16.00 -9.02
N TYR A 87 15.02 -16.89 -8.47
CA TYR A 87 14.62 -17.78 -7.38
C TYR A 87 14.33 -17.02 -6.08
N ALA A 88 15.09 -15.98 -5.77
CA ALA A 88 14.90 -15.15 -4.57
C ALA A 88 13.70 -14.21 -4.69
N SER A 89 13.30 -13.87 -5.91
CA SER A 89 12.23 -12.92 -6.18
C SER A 89 10.86 -13.42 -5.69
N PRO A 90 10.02 -12.53 -5.13
CA PRO A 90 8.60 -12.80 -4.87
C PRO A 90 7.76 -12.83 -6.17
N VAL A 91 8.35 -12.49 -7.31
CA VAL A 91 7.71 -12.47 -8.64
C VAL A 91 8.30 -13.55 -9.51
N LYS A 92 7.45 -14.34 -10.15
CA LYS A 92 7.90 -15.39 -11.10
C LYS A 92 8.62 -14.77 -12.30
N ASN A 93 9.74 -15.38 -12.69
CA ASN A 93 10.54 -15.00 -13.86
C ASN A 93 11.00 -13.53 -13.86
N SER A 94 11.22 -12.95 -12.68
CA SER A 94 11.75 -11.62 -12.61
C SER A 94 13.26 -11.57 -12.86
N PRO A 95 13.75 -10.61 -13.64
CA PRO A 95 15.19 -10.37 -13.79
C PRO A 95 15.79 -9.64 -12.59
N GLY A 96 14.98 -9.20 -11.62
CA GLY A 96 15.41 -8.37 -10.49
C GLY A 96 15.56 -6.88 -10.86
N PRO A 97 16.25 -6.11 -10.04
CA PRO A 97 16.84 -6.49 -8.75
C PRO A 97 15.79 -6.84 -7.71
N VAL A 98 16.14 -7.72 -6.76
CA VAL A 98 15.32 -8.01 -5.58
C VAL A 98 15.91 -7.25 -4.41
N PHE A 99 15.10 -6.51 -3.69
CA PHE A 99 15.59 -5.67 -2.61
C PHE A 99 14.60 -5.59 -1.44
N THR A 100 15.10 -5.17 -0.29
CA THR A 100 14.27 -4.96 0.90
C THR A 100 14.25 -3.49 1.28
N VAL A 101 13.10 -3.02 1.75
CA VAL A 101 12.95 -1.69 2.34
C VAL A 101 12.41 -1.80 3.76
N ALA A 102 12.88 -0.90 4.62
CA ALA A 102 12.30 -0.75 5.95
C ALA A 102 10.88 -0.20 5.85
N MET A 103 9.96 -0.82 6.60
CA MET A 103 8.58 -0.37 6.75
C MET A 103 8.52 0.73 7.81
N GLU A 104 9.07 1.89 7.50
CA GLU A 104 9.07 3.02 8.42
C GLU A 104 7.66 3.60 8.54
N ARG A 105 7.09 3.55 9.74
CA ARG A 105 5.90 4.32 10.05
C ARG A 105 6.36 5.76 10.29
N ARG A 106 6.08 6.65 9.35
CA ARG A 106 6.27 8.08 9.58
C ARG A 106 5.28 8.52 10.66
N PRO A 107 5.73 9.27 11.70
CA PRO A 107 4.81 9.85 12.65
C PRO A 107 3.81 10.74 11.90
N ASP A 108 2.54 10.50 12.16
CA ASP A 108 1.47 11.22 11.51
C ASP A 108 1.14 12.47 12.31
N THR A 109 1.83 13.57 12.02
CA THR A 109 1.68 14.86 12.71
C THR A 109 0.85 15.87 11.91
N GLU A 110 0.54 15.57 10.66
CA GLU A 110 -0.21 16.48 9.80
C GLU A 110 -1.73 16.23 9.90
N ARG A 111 -2.49 17.32 9.87
CA ARG A 111 -3.95 17.26 9.82
C ARG A 111 -4.40 16.64 8.49
N LEU A 112 -5.35 15.69 8.55
CA LEU A 112 -6.02 15.16 7.37
C LEU A 112 -6.98 16.19 6.78
N LYS A 113 -6.94 16.35 5.46
CA LYS A 113 -7.91 17.15 4.71
C LYS A 113 -9.05 16.30 4.14
N ASN A 114 -8.77 15.06 3.82
CA ASN A 114 -9.72 14.05 3.39
C ASN A 114 -9.10 12.65 3.53
N ALA A 115 -9.91 11.61 3.55
CA ALA A 115 -9.41 10.25 3.55
C ALA A 115 -10.41 9.24 2.97
N ILE A 116 -9.90 8.16 2.40
CA ILE A 116 -10.67 6.95 2.12
C ILE A 116 -10.40 5.92 3.22
N VAL A 117 -11.45 5.33 3.77
CA VAL A 117 -11.36 4.29 4.79
C VAL A 117 -11.71 2.94 4.16
N LEU A 118 -10.88 1.95 4.35
CA LEU A 118 -11.12 0.58 3.89
C LEU A 118 -11.40 -0.32 5.09
N GLU A 119 -12.58 -0.92 5.13
CA GLU A 119 -12.94 -1.89 6.16
C GLU A 119 -12.85 -3.30 5.62
N THR A 120 -11.95 -4.11 6.21
CA THR A 120 -11.84 -5.56 5.97
C THR A 120 -11.67 -5.93 4.48
N VAL A 121 -10.99 -5.08 3.70
CA VAL A 121 -10.68 -5.36 2.29
C VAL A 121 -9.59 -6.43 2.20
N GLN A 122 -9.94 -7.61 1.67
CA GLN A 122 -9.09 -8.81 1.72
C GLN A 122 -8.16 -8.98 0.52
N ASP A 123 -8.49 -8.40 -0.64
CA ASP A 123 -7.60 -8.50 -1.81
C ASP A 123 -6.48 -7.45 -1.73
N PRO A 124 -5.19 -7.89 -1.61
CA PRO A 124 -4.07 -6.96 -1.62
C PRO A 124 -3.96 -6.13 -2.92
N GLY A 125 -4.49 -6.66 -4.04
CA GLY A 125 -4.54 -5.96 -5.32
C GLY A 125 -5.45 -4.73 -5.27
N ASN A 126 -6.62 -4.87 -4.63
CA ASN A 126 -7.55 -3.76 -4.44
C ASN A 126 -6.94 -2.68 -3.54
N ILE A 127 -6.31 -3.07 -2.43
CA ILE A 127 -5.62 -2.11 -1.55
C ILE A 127 -4.53 -1.35 -2.31
N GLY A 128 -3.68 -2.04 -3.07
CA GLY A 128 -2.64 -1.40 -3.87
C GLY A 128 -3.21 -0.45 -4.94
N THR A 129 -4.33 -0.81 -5.56
CA THR A 129 -5.03 0.04 -6.53
C THR A 129 -5.61 1.28 -5.84
N VAL A 130 -6.20 1.15 -4.66
CA VAL A 130 -6.69 2.30 -3.87
C VAL A 130 -5.54 3.23 -3.49
N LEU A 131 -4.41 2.71 -2.99
CA LEU A 131 -3.23 3.51 -2.67
C LEU A 131 -2.74 4.33 -3.88
N ARG A 132 -2.69 3.68 -5.05
CA ARG A 132 -2.30 4.34 -6.30
C ARG A 132 -3.27 5.44 -6.70
N THR A 133 -4.56 5.18 -6.64
CA THR A 133 -5.61 6.13 -7.02
C THR A 133 -5.67 7.29 -6.04
N ALA A 134 -5.59 7.02 -4.73
CA ALA A 134 -5.55 8.03 -3.69
C ALA A 134 -4.38 9.00 -3.92
N LYS A 135 -3.19 8.47 -4.20
CA LYS A 135 -2.03 9.33 -4.51
C LYS A 135 -2.21 10.16 -5.77
N ALA A 136 -2.78 9.57 -6.81
CA ALA A 136 -3.01 10.26 -8.09
C ALA A 136 -4.04 11.40 -7.99
N LEU A 137 -5.07 11.21 -7.15
CA LEU A 137 -6.16 12.18 -6.95
C LEU A 137 -5.93 13.14 -5.78
N GLY A 138 -4.77 13.08 -5.10
CA GLY A 138 -4.46 13.98 -3.99
C GLY A 138 -5.25 13.71 -2.72
N ILE A 139 -5.71 12.48 -2.51
CA ILE A 139 -6.33 12.06 -1.25
C ILE A 139 -5.25 11.96 -0.18
N ASP A 140 -5.41 12.67 0.92
CA ASP A 140 -4.39 12.79 1.96
C ASP A 140 -4.11 11.46 2.67
N GLY A 141 -5.16 10.72 3.04
CA GLY A 141 -5.04 9.49 3.81
C GLY A 141 -5.78 8.30 3.22
N VAL A 142 -5.18 7.12 3.35
CA VAL A 142 -5.87 5.82 3.24
C VAL A 142 -5.85 5.19 4.62
N ILE A 143 -7.02 4.99 5.20
CA ILE A 143 -7.19 4.44 6.54
C ILE A 143 -7.63 2.98 6.42
N LEU A 144 -6.96 2.10 7.13
CA LEU A 144 -7.27 0.68 7.16
C LEU A 144 -7.86 0.30 8.53
N THR A 145 -9.02 -0.33 8.51
CA THR A 145 -9.68 -0.84 9.73
C THR A 145 -10.11 -2.29 9.55
N GLY A 146 -10.34 -2.99 10.65
CA GLY A 146 -10.64 -4.41 10.60
C GLY A 146 -9.47 -5.26 10.10
N SER A 147 -9.79 -6.37 9.44
CA SER A 147 -8.81 -7.35 8.95
C SER A 147 -8.44 -7.10 7.48
N CYS A 148 -7.93 -5.91 7.14
CA CYS A 148 -7.45 -5.64 5.80
C CYS A 148 -6.21 -6.49 5.45
N ALA A 149 -6.04 -6.80 4.15
CA ALA A 149 -4.86 -7.48 3.67
C ALA A 149 -3.58 -6.67 3.91
N ASP A 150 -2.45 -7.37 3.96
CA ASP A 150 -1.14 -6.75 4.17
C ASP A 150 -0.74 -5.89 2.97
N ILE A 151 -0.63 -4.56 3.20
CA ILE A 151 -0.22 -3.59 2.18
C ILE A 151 1.21 -3.80 1.69
N TYR A 152 2.03 -4.45 2.50
CA TYR A 152 3.42 -4.77 2.17
C TYR A 152 3.58 -6.14 1.52
N SER A 153 2.48 -6.82 1.22
CA SER A 153 2.53 -8.03 0.39
C SER A 153 3.04 -7.70 -1.01
N PRO A 154 3.76 -8.62 -1.69
CA PRO A 154 4.25 -8.38 -3.05
C PRO A 154 3.15 -8.00 -4.05
N LYS A 155 1.92 -8.52 -3.86
CA LYS A 155 0.76 -8.20 -4.71
C LYS A 155 0.30 -6.74 -4.51
N ALA A 156 0.16 -6.29 -3.26
CA ALA A 156 -0.25 -4.92 -2.94
C ALA A 156 0.79 -3.89 -3.40
N VAL A 157 2.06 -4.15 -3.08
CA VAL A 157 3.17 -3.28 -3.50
C VAL A 157 3.20 -3.10 -5.01
N ARG A 158 3.11 -4.21 -5.76
CA ARG A 158 3.10 -4.15 -7.23
C ARG A 158 1.90 -3.39 -7.78
N SER A 159 0.70 -3.63 -7.24
CA SER A 159 -0.52 -2.93 -7.66
C SER A 159 -0.47 -1.44 -7.36
N SER A 160 0.23 -1.04 -6.29
CA SER A 160 0.39 0.37 -5.92
C SER A 160 1.30 1.16 -6.87
N MET A 161 2.10 0.47 -7.71
CA MET A 161 3.05 1.12 -8.64
C MET A 161 3.94 2.16 -7.96
N GLY A 162 4.41 1.87 -6.74
CA GLY A 162 5.26 2.76 -5.94
C GLY A 162 4.51 3.81 -5.10
N ALA A 163 3.18 3.93 -5.24
CA ALA A 163 2.40 4.85 -4.41
C ALA A 163 2.51 4.55 -2.91
N ILE A 164 2.72 3.28 -2.56
CA ILE A 164 2.93 2.84 -1.17
C ILE A 164 4.06 3.59 -0.45
N PHE A 165 5.06 4.07 -1.17
CA PHE A 165 6.18 4.81 -0.58
C PHE A 165 5.85 6.27 -0.27
N ARG A 166 4.77 6.81 -0.84
CA ARG A 166 4.40 8.23 -0.79
C ARG A 166 3.01 8.50 -0.27
N GLN A 167 2.13 7.50 -0.26
CA GLN A 167 0.78 7.63 0.25
C GLN A 167 0.78 7.45 1.77
N ARG A 168 0.10 8.34 2.46
CA ARG A 168 -0.11 8.25 3.91
C ARG A 168 -1.09 7.12 4.19
N VAL A 169 -0.66 6.12 4.96
CA VAL A 169 -1.50 5.00 5.38
C VAL A 169 -1.59 4.98 6.91
N ILE A 170 -2.81 4.93 7.40
CA ILE A 170 -3.13 4.93 8.82
C ILE A 170 -3.86 3.63 9.18
N TYR A 171 -3.42 2.96 10.23
CA TYR A 171 -4.16 1.85 10.81
C TYR A 171 -4.97 2.36 11.99
N ALA A 172 -6.29 2.21 11.93
CA ALA A 172 -7.19 2.65 12.98
C ALA A 172 -8.13 1.52 13.40
N ARG A 173 -8.43 1.43 14.68
CA ARG A 173 -9.55 0.60 15.17
C ARG A 173 -10.86 1.32 14.86
N LEU A 174 -11.93 0.56 14.72
CA LEU A 174 -13.25 1.10 14.45
C LEU A 174 -13.62 2.28 15.36
N GLY A 175 -13.48 2.12 16.67
CA GLY A 175 -13.77 3.18 17.64
C GLY A 175 -12.89 4.43 17.55
N GLN A 176 -11.78 4.41 16.78
CA GLN A 176 -10.92 5.56 16.57
C GLN A 176 -11.32 6.39 15.34
N LEU A 177 -12.13 5.84 14.43
CA LEU A 177 -12.49 6.52 13.18
C LEU A 177 -13.28 7.80 13.44
N ARG A 178 -14.23 7.75 14.37
CA ARG A 178 -15.01 8.93 14.76
C ARG A 178 -14.13 10.03 15.34
N GLN A 179 -13.22 9.69 16.24
CA GLN A 179 -12.26 10.62 16.82
C GLN A 179 -11.32 11.22 15.77
N LEU A 180 -10.88 10.41 14.79
CA LEU A 180 -10.06 10.89 13.68
C LEU A 180 -10.84 11.89 12.80
N ALA A 181 -12.10 11.62 12.49
CA ALA A 181 -12.93 12.50 11.71
C ALA A 181 -13.13 13.84 12.45
N GLU A 182 -13.60 13.80 13.70
CA GLU A 182 -13.84 14.99 14.53
C GLU A 182 -12.58 15.82 14.78
N GLY A 183 -11.47 15.16 15.13
CA GLY A 183 -10.18 15.81 15.37
C GLY A 183 -9.61 16.52 14.15
N ASN A 184 -10.00 16.11 12.95
CA ASN A 184 -9.61 16.75 11.70
C ASN A 184 -10.71 17.67 11.11
N GLY A 185 -11.90 17.71 11.72
CA GLY A 185 -13.04 18.49 11.23
C GLY A 185 -13.63 17.93 9.93
N LEU A 186 -13.57 16.60 9.76
CA LEU A 186 -14.06 15.88 8.60
C LEU A 186 -15.42 15.23 8.92
N LYS A 187 -16.30 15.17 7.92
CA LYS A 187 -17.49 14.32 7.98
C LYS A 187 -17.14 12.89 7.63
N LEU A 188 -17.75 11.93 8.31
CA LEU A 188 -17.57 10.51 8.10
C LEU A 188 -18.77 9.93 7.37
N TYR A 189 -18.58 9.39 6.17
CA TYR A 189 -19.65 8.79 5.36
C TYR A 189 -19.41 7.30 5.12
N ALA A 190 -20.50 6.54 5.07
CA ALA A 190 -20.50 5.13 4.69
C ALA A 190 -20.93 4.97 3.23
N ALA A 191 -20.11 4.33 2.39
CA ALA A 191 -20.55 3.90 1.07
C ALA A 191 -21.41 2.63 1.21
N ALA A 192 -22.73 2.77 1.06
CA ALA A 192 -23.68 1.71 1.31
C ALA A 192 -24.79 1.66 0.26
N LEU A 193 -25.32 0.46 0.04
CA LEU A 193 -26.51 0.21 -0.80
C LEU A 193 -27.76 0.23 0.11
N SER A 194 -28.24 1.41 0.45
CA SER A 194 -29.42 1.57 1.31
C SER A 194 -30.35 2.65 0.77
N ASP A 195 -31.62 2.57 1.13
CA ASP A 195 -32.64 3.57 0.76
C ASP A 195 -32.38 4.95 1.39
N ARG A 196 -31.50 5.03 2.39
CA ARG A 196 -31.12 6.28 3.07
C ARG A 196 -29.88 6.92 2.47
N ALA A 197 -29.19 6.21 1.58
CA ALA A 197 -27.94 6.69 1.00
C ALA A 197 -28.20 7.80 -0.04
N GLU A 198 -27.47 8.88 0.09
CA GLU A 198 -27.51 9.99 -0.86
C GLU A 198 -26.59 9.74 -2.05
N ASP A 199 -27.02 10.14 -3.24
CA ASP A 199 -26.21 10.08 -4.47
C ASP A 199 -24.93 10.91 -4.29
N ILE A 200 -23.76 10.30 -4.45
CA ILE A 200 -22.45 10.97 -4.28
C ILE A 200 -22.31 12.23 -5.13
N ARG A 201 -23.00 12.31 -6.27
CA ARG A 201 -22.96 13.47 -7.18
C ARG A 201 -23.66 14.70 -6.63
N ARG A 202 -24.51 14.54 -5.60
CA ARG A 202 -25.29 15.61 -4.98
C ARG A 202 -24.67 16.14 -3.69
N LEU A 203 -23.62 15.46 -3.19
CA LEU A 203 -22.92 15.83 -1.96
C LEU A 203 -21.61 16.55 -2.25
N ASP A 204 -21.24 17.48 -1.39
CA ASP A 204 -19.90 17.99 -1.32
C ASP A 204 -19.06 17.07 -0.41
N LEU A 205 -18.25 16.23 -1.04
CA LEU A 205 -17.35 15.30 -0.36
C LEU A 205 -15.94 15.88 -0.11
N LYS A 206 -15.70 17.15 -0.44
CA LYS A 206 -14.46 17.81 -0.03
C LYS A 206 -14.37 17.85 1.49
N GLY A 207 -13.20 17.52 2.01
CA GLY A 207 -13.04 17.45 3.46
C GLY A 207 -13.85 16.34 4.13
N ALA A 208 -14.03 15.21 3.45
CA ALA A 208 -14.73 14.05 4.02
C ALA A 208 -13.77 12.86 4.25
N MET A 209 -14.18 11.98 5.14
CA MET A 209 -13.72 10.60 5.25
C MET A 209 -14.82 9.69 4.73
N VAL A 210 -14.55 8.89 3.69
CA VAL A 210 -15.56 7.98 3.14
C VAL A 210 -15.12 6.54 3.30
N CYS A 211 -16.00 5.72 3.89
CA CYS A 211 -15.74 4.32 4.20
C CYS A 211 -16.23 3.42 3.07
N VAL A 212 -15.38 2.48 2.66
CA VAL A 212 -15.66 1.44 1.67
C VAL A 212 -15.40 0.07 2.30
N GLY A 213 -16.35 -0.82 2.23
CA GLY A 213 -16.29 -2.17 2.78
C GLY A 213 -15.70 -3.20 1.80
N SER A 214 -15.66 -4.45 2.27
CA SER A 214 -15.25 -5.59 1.43
C SER A 214 -16.33 -5.93 0.38
N GLU A 215 -15.91 -6.60 -0.70
CA GLU A 215 -16.77 -6.97 -1.82
C GLU A 215 -17.94 -7.90 -1.41
N GLY A 216 -17.71 -8.77 -0.42
CA GLY A 216 -18.70 -9.79 -0.03
C GLY A 216 -19.66 -9.36 1.07
N GLN A 217 -19.19 -8.52 2.01
CA GLN A 217 -19.95 -8.17 3.21
C GLN A 217 -20.32 -6.68 3.28
N GLY A 218 -19.71 -5.85 2.42
CA GLY A 218 -19.86 -4.40 2.53
C GLY A 218 -19.22 -3.84 3.80
N LEU A 219 -19.78 -2.77 4.32
CA LEU A 219 -19.43 -2.19 5.61
C LEU A 219 -20.15 -2.90 6.76
N SER A 220 -19.49 -2.99 7.92
CA SER A 220 -20.14 -3.47 9.13
C SER A 220 -21.24 -2.49 9.57
N ARG A 221 -22.26 -3.04 10.25
CA ARG A 221 -23.32 -2.22 10.85
C ARG A 221 -22.73 -1.22 11.85
N GLU A 222 -21.77 -1.67 12.66
CA GLU A 222 -21.10 -0.85 13.66
C GLU A 222 -20.40 0.37 13.02
N LEU A 223 -19.74 0.19 11.87
CA LEU A 223 -19.10 1.30 11.16
C LEU A 223 -20.14 2.25 10.54
N THR A 224 -21.19 1.69 9.94
CA THR A 224 -22.25 2.50 9.33
C THR A 224 -22.97 3.37 10.39
N GLU A 225 -23.20 2.84 11.59
CA GLU A 225 -23.80 3.59 12.71
C GLU A 225 -22.88 4.70 13.27
N LEU A 226 -21.57 4.62 13.07
CA LEU A 226 -20.61 5.67 13.42
C LEU A 226 -20.59 6.83 12.42
N CYS A 227 -21.13 6.66 11.21
CA CYS A 227 -21.05 7.65 10.15
C CYS A 227 -22.09 8.76 10.31
N ASP A 228 -21.78 9.95 9.77
CA ASP A 228 -22.69 11.10 9.73
C ASP A 228 -23.80 10.92 8.68
N GLY A 229 -23.58 10.05 7.69
CA GLY A 229 -24.51 9.75 6.61
C GLY A 229 -24.04 8.59 5.74
N GLU A 230 -24.91 8.19 4.84
CA GLU A 230 -24.64 7.13 3.87
C GLU A 230 -24.61 7.72 2.46
N VAL A 231 -23.70 7.23 1.62
CA VAL A 231 -23.54 7.67 0.23
C VAL A 231 -23.62 6.48 -0.72
N ILE A 232 -24.19 6.69 -1.89
CA ILE A 232 -24.32 5.66 -2.92
C ILE A 232 -23.76 6.12 -4.26
N ILE A 233 -23.05 5.23 -4.92
CA ILE A 233 -22.73 5.34 -6.35
C ILE A 233 -23.94 4.83 -7.12
N PRO A 234 -24.65 5.66 -7.87
CA PRO A 234 -25.80 5.20 -8.65
C PRO A 234 -25.40 4.15 -9.67
N MET A 235 -26.15 3.05 -9.70
CA MET A 235 -25.93 1.93 -10.61
C MET A 235 -27.22 1.60 -11.34
N GLU A 236 -27.14 0.89 -12.45
CA GLU A 236 -28.29 0.33 -13.14
C GLU A 236 -29.01 -0.72 -12.26
N PRO A 237 -30.36 -0.76 -12.32
CA PRO A 237 -31.15 -1.77 -11.60
C PRO A 237 -30.68 -3.19 -11.93
N GLY A 238 -30.48 -4.02 -10.90
CA GLY A 238 -30.01 -5.39 -11.02
C GLY A 238 -28.49 -5.55 -10.89
N SER A 239 -27.74 -4.47 -10.77
CA SER A 239 -26.33 -4.53 -10.36
C SER A 239 -26.21 -4.76 -8.86
N GLU A 240 -25.46 -5.80 -8.44
CA GLU A 240 -25.33 -6.13 -7.01
C GLU A 240 -24.31 -5.23 -6.31
N SER A 241 -23.13 -5.02 -6.90
CA SER A 241 -22.05 -4.21 -6.31
C SER A 241 -20.97 -3.88 -7.33
N LEU A 242 -20.08 -2.97 -6.97
CA LEU A 242 -18.81 -2.70 -7.65
C LEU A 242 -17.66 -3.34 -6.88
N ASN A 243 -16.57 -3.66 -7.59
CA ASN A 243 -15.32 -4.00 -6.95
C ASN A 243 -14.88 -2.87 -5.99
N ALA A 244 -14.37 -3.22 -4.79
CA ALA A 244 -14.04 -2.25 -3.75
C ALA A 244 -13.06 -1.16 -4.21
N ALA A 245 -12.05 -1.51 -5.04
CA ALA A 245 -11.11 -0.52 -5.56
C ALA A 245 -11.75 0.39 -6.61
N VAL A 246 -12.71 -0.12 -7.40
CA VAL A 246 -13.47 0.68 -8.37
C VAL A 246 -14.41 1.64 -7.63
N ALA A 247 -15.15 1.16 -6.64
CA ALA A 247 -16.00 2.00 -5.81
C ALA A 247 -15.18 3.12 -5.13
N ALA A 248 -14.08 2.75 -4.48
CA ALA A 248 -13.17 3.71 -3.87
C ALA A 248 -12.64 4.75 -4.89
N ALA A 249 -12.31 4.33 -6.13
CA ALA A 249 -11.82 5.24 -7.16
C ALA A 249 -12.87 6.27 -7.58
N ILE A 250 -14.13 5.85 -7.77
CA ILE A 250 -15.23 6.76 -8.11
C ILE A 250 -15.48 7.75 -6.97
N ILE A 251 -15.52 7.27 -5.72
CA ILE A 251 -15.70 8.11 -4.54
C ILE A 251 -14.55 9.12 -4.42
N MET A 252 -13.30 8.68 -4.55
CA MET A 252 -12.13 9.56 -4.48
C MET A 252 -12.11 10.61 -5.60
N TRP A 253 -12.65 10.28 -6.77
CA TRP A 253 -12.82 11.23 -7.85
C TRP A 253 -13.81 12.35 -7.46
N GLU A 254 -14.95 12.01 -6.86
CA GLU A 254 -15.92 13.01 -6.36
C GLU A 254 -15.33 13.83 -5.19
N MET A 255 -14.53 13.21 -4.31
CA MET A 255 -13.84 13.93 -3.23
C MET A 255 -12.79 14.93 -3.72
N ALA A 256 -12.19 14.69 -4.89
CA ALA A 256 -11.15 15.52 -5.48
C ALA A 256 -11.71 16.63 -6.41
N ARG A 257 -12.96 16.51 -6.84
CA ARG A 257 -13.64 17.45 -7.73
C ARG A 257 -14.04 18.72 -7.00
#